data_48c0652b842a8ff1c022b0a7df897a89
#
_entry.id   48c0652b842a8ff1c022b0a7df897a89
#
_cell.length_a   1.000
_cell.length_b   1.000
_cell.length_c   1.000
_cell.angle_alpha   90.00
_cell.angle_beta   90.00
_cell.angle_gamma   90.00
#
_symmetry.space_group_name_H-M   'P 1'
#
loop_
_entity.id
_entity.type
_entity.pdbx_description
1 polymer ?
#
loop_
_entity_poly.entity_id
_entity_poly.type
_entity_poly.pdbx_seq_one_letter_code
_entity_poly.pdbx_strand_id
1 'polypeptide(L)'
;MTELGKYNYFEDGTCSNSDGMYFKAGGCTASISYARNKNGWAYGYELTSALGSFCRPIYLNDDDVYESKDAASAQAYASMKKILHATNINGCYDALIHCIYGEQMSSNLGQVTEKENKQMSIFDLL
;
A
#
# COMPACT_ATOMS: atom_id res chain seq x y z
N MET A 1 -25.74 0.03 2.70
CA MET A 1 -24.34 -0.39 2.53
C MET A 1 -24.28 -1.57 1.58
N THR A 2 -23.35 -1.56 0.65
CA THR A 2 -23.22 -2.62 -0.33
C THR A 2 -22.16 -3.62 0.13
N GLU A 3 -22.48 -4.91 0.06
CA GLU A 3 -21.53 -5.95 0.44
C GLU A 3 -20.99 -6.65 -0.79
N LEU A 4 -19.70 -6.94 -0.80
CA LEU A 4 -19.08 -7.67 -1.88
C LEU A 4 -18.08 -8.63 -1.23
N GLY A 5 -18.47 -9.88 -1.06
CA GLY A 5 -17.70 -10.82 -0.29
C GLY A 5 -17.62 -10.35 1.14
N LYS A 6 -16.42 -10.24 1.68
CA LYS A 6 -16.25 -9.77 3.05
C LYS A 6 -16.15 -8.25 3.13
N TYR A 7 -16.12 -7.55 2.00
CA TYR A 7 -15.92 -6.12 1.99
C TYR A 7 -17.22 -5.37 1.90
N ASN A 8 -17.35 -4.30 2.70
CA ASN A 8 -18.55 -3.51 2.75
C ASN A 8 -18.26 -2.10 2.27
N TYR A 9 -19.20 -1.53 1.52
CA TYR A 9 -19.02 -0.19 0.94
C TYR A 9 -20.15 0.71 1.42
N PHE A 10 -19.79 1.94 1.80
CA PHE A 10 -20.76 2.92 2.23
C PHE A 10 -21.57 3.45 1.04
N GLU A 11 -22.58 4.25 1.32
CA GLU A 11 -23.42 4.81 0.27
C GLU A 11 -22.64 5.74 -0.66
N ASP A 12 -21.59 6.36 -0.17
CA ASP A 12 -20.77 7.21 -1.03
C ASP A 12 -19.82 6.39 -1.91
N GLY A 13 -19.86 5.09 -1.78
CA GLY A 13 -19.04 4.20 -2.60
C GLY A 13 -17.68 3.81 -2.01
N THR A 14 -17.31 4.35 -0.86
CA THR A 14 -16.00 4.01 -0.29
C THR A 14 -16.06 2.74 0.53
N CYS A 15 -14.98 1.99 0.55
CA CYS A 15 -14.88 0.76 1.31
C CYS A 15 -14.73 1.05 2.79
N SER A 16 -15.50 0.36 3.62
CA SER A 16 -15.46 0.57 5.05
C SER A 16 -14.47 -0.34 5.77
N ASN A 17 -14.09 -1.44 5.17
CA ASN A 17 -13.30 -2.47 5.85
C ASN A 17 -12.27 -3.13 4.96
N SER A 18 -11.53 -2.32 4.19
CA SER A 18 -10.46 -2.85 3.35
C SER A 18 -9.38 -3.52 4.20
N ASP A 19 -8.65 -4.41 3.59
CA ASP A 19 -7.47 -5.02 4.20
C ASP A 19 -6.26 -4.18 3.85
N GLY A 20 -5.17 -4.35 4.56
CA GLY A 20 -3.96 -3.62 4.22
C GLY A 20 -2.92 -3.65 5.32
N MET A 21 -1.97 -2.74 5.21
CA MET A 21 -0.84 -2.62 6.13
C MET A 21 -0.72 -1.18 6.60
N TYR A 22 -0.28 -1.01 7.83
CA TYR A 22 -0.12 0.31 8.43
C TYR A 22 1.34 0.49 8.87
N PHE A 23 1.90 1.64 8.59
CA PHE A 23 3.27 1.96 8.94
C PHE A 23 3.32 3.27 9.70
N LYS A 24 4.18 3.36 10.70
CA LYS A 24 4.34 4.58 11.47
C LYS A 24 5.81 4.75 11.79
N ALA A 25 6.38 5.86 11.41
CA ALA A 25 7.78 6.15 11.70
C ALA A 25 8.05 7.64 11.53
N GLY A 26 8.91 8.18 12.39
CA GLY A 26 9.35 9.56 12.25
C GLY A 26 8.23 10.59 12.33
N GLY A 27 7.21 10.33 13.11
CA GLY A 27 6.09 11.25 13.21
C GLY A 27 5.12 11.22 12.04
N CYS A 28 5.33 10.29 11.10
CA CYS A 28 4.49 10.14 9.93
C CYS A 28 3.78 8.81 9.96
N THR A 29 2.62 8.73 9.33
CA THR A 29 1.91 7.46 9.21
C THR A 29 1.58 7.21 7.76
N ALA A 30 1.57 5.96 7.36
CA ALA A 30 1.19 5.57 6.02
C ALA A 30 0.42 4.27 6.09
N SER A 31 -0.52 4.09 5.18
CA SER A 31 -1.19 2.80 5.06
C SER A 31 -1.38 2.49 3.60
N ILE A 32 -1.39 1.21 3.28
CA ILE A 32 -1.80 0.76 1.97
C ILE A 32 -2.99 -0.13 2.20
N SER A 33 -3.90 -0.17 1.24
CA SER A 33 -5.11 -0.95 1.39
C SER A 33 -5.52 -1.59 0.07
N TYR A 34 -6.31 -2.65 0.16
CA TYR A 34 -6.86 -3.30 -1.01
C TYR A 34 -8.19 -3.94 -0.62
N ALA A 35 -9.07 -4.08 -1.59
CA ALA A 35 -10.36 -4.70 -1.41
C ALA A 35 -10.94 -5.10 -2.76
N ARG A 36 -11.78 -6.11 -2.76
CA ARG A 36 -12.49 -6.49 -3.97
C ARG A 36 -13.63 -5.51 -4.20
N ASN A 37 -13.74 -5.00 -5.42
CA ASN A 37 -14.86 -4.13 -5.78
C ASN A 37 -15.61 -4.73 -6.97
N LYS A 38 -16.52 -3.99 -7.61
CA LYS A 38 -17.31 -4.53 -8.71
C LYS A 38 -16.47 -4.93 -9.91
N ASN A 39 -15.33 -4.34 -10.09
CA ASN A 39 -14.53 -4.53 -11.30
C ASN A 39 -13.30 -5.41 -11.09
N GLY A 40 -12.92 -5.67 -9.87
CA GLY A 40 -11.73 -6.49 -9.57
C GLY A 40 -11.15 -6.16 -8.21
N TRP A 41 -9.82 -6.15 -8.10
CA TRP A 41 -9.15 -5.82 -6.85
C TRP A 41 -8.64 -4.38 -6.94
N ALA A 42 -9.19 -3.52 -6.09
CA ALA A 42 -8.82 -2.12 -6.04
C ALA A 42 -7.79 -1.89 -4.95
N TYR A 43 -7.06 -0.80 -5.04
CA TYR A 43 -6.07 -0.44 -4.04
C TYR A 43 -6.29 0.97 -3.54
N GLY A 44 -5.77 1.25 -2.36
CA GLY A 44 -5.82 2.57 -1.77
C GLY A 44 -4.60 2.81 -0.93
N TYR A 45 -4.40 4.04 -0.52
CA TYR A 45 -3.31 4.39 0.37
C TYR A 45 -3.64 5.68 1.10
N GLU A 46 -2.91 5.91 2.19
CA GLU A 46 -3.05 7.15 2.92
C GLU A 46 -1.69 7.48 3.53
N LEU A 47 -1.26 8.72 3.41
CA LEU A 47 -0.01 9.20 3.98
C LEU A 47 -0.32 10.46 4.75
N THR A 48 0.03 10.52 6.03
CA THR A 48 -0.22 11.68 6.88
C THR A 48 1.06 12.10 7.58
N SER A 49 1.32 13.40 7.57
CA SER A 49 2.47 13.95 8.25
C SER A 49 2.17 15.39 8.65
N ALA A 50 3.12 16.05 9.28
CA ALA A 50 2.99 17.46 9.63
C ALA A 50 2.89 18.34 8.38
N LEU A 51 3.35 17.83 7.22
CA LEU A 51 3.32 18.59 5.99
C LEU A 51 1.98 18.49 5.26
N GLY A 52 1.12 17.58 5.68
CA GLY A 52 -0.18 17.37 5.06
C GLY A 52 -0.49 15.91 4.87
N SER A 53 -1.46 15.62 4.03
CA SER A 53 -1.84 14.24 3.79
C SER A 53 -2.17 14.00 2.33
N PHE A 54 -1.96 12.74 1.89
CA PHE A 54 -2.33 12.27 0.58
C PHE A 54 -3.16 11.02 0.79
N CYS A 55 -4.20 10.86 0.01
CA CYS A 55 -5.12 9.76 0.24
C CYS A 55 -5.74 9.31 -1.06
N ARG A 56 -5.85 7.99 -1.22
CA ARG A 56 -6.63 7.39 -2.30
C ARG A 56 -7.55 6.35 -1.68
N PRO A 57 -8.85 6.66 -1.55
CA PRO A 57 -9.79 5.68 -1.01
C PRO A 57 -10.10 4.59 -2.03
N ILE A 58 -10.66 3.49 -1.58
CA ILE A 58 -11.13 2.44 -2.44
C ILE A 58 -12.60 2.66 -2.69
N TYR A 59 -12.98 2.73 -3.98
CA TYR A 59 -14.38 2.92 -4.36
C TYR A 59 -14.95 1.68 -5.04
N LEU A 60 -16.22 1.42 -4.77
CA LEU A 60 -16.93 0.26 -5.30
C LEU A 60 -16.87 0.18 -6.82
N ASN A 61 -16.95 1.31 -7.48
CA ASN A 61 -17.00 1.37 -8.93
C ASN A 61 -15.69 1.76 -9.61
N ASP A 62 -14.60 1.84 -8.85
CA ASP A 62 -13.29 2.19 -9.41
C ASP A 62 -12.91 1.14 -10.45
N ASP A 63 -12.48 1.56 -11.64
CA ASP A 63 -12.08 0.63 -12.68
C ASP A 63 -10.56 0.50 -12.80
N ASP A 64 -9.78 1.18 -11.96
CA ASP A 64 -8.34 1.01 -11.92
C ASP A 64 -8.07 -0.16 -10.98
N VAL A 65 -8.30 -1.36 -11.47
CA VAL A 65 -8.29 -2.57 -10.66
C VAL A 65 -7.35 -3.62 -11.24
N TYR A 66 -7.07 -4.63 -10.46
CA TYR A 66 -6.11 -5.67 -10.79
C TYR A 66 -6.76 -7.05 -10.63
N GLU A 67 -6.10 -8.07 -11.14
CA GLU A 67 -6.67 -9.42 -11.14
C GLU A 67 -6.60 -10.10 -9.78
N SER A 68 -5.70 -9.67 -8.91
CA SER A 68 -5.53 -10.31 -7.62
C SER A 68 -5.25 -9.28 -6.54
N LYS A 69 -5.42 -9.68 -5.29
CA LYS A 69 -5.12 -8.81 -4.18
C LYS A 69 -3.61 -8.54 -4.11
N ASP A 70 -2.80 -9.49 -4.52
CA ASP A 70 -1.35 -9.31 -4.51
C ASP A 70 -0.94 -8.22 -5.50
N ALA A 71 -1.55 -8.21 -6.67
CA ALA A 71 -1.25 -7.18 -7.67
C ALA A 71 -1.73 -5.81 -7.18
N ALA A 72 -2.90 -5.74 -6.57
CA ALA A 72 -3.41 -4.49 -6.03
C ALA A 72 -2.52 -3.98 -4.90
N SER A 73 -2.08 -4.87 -4.03
CA SER A 73 -1.19 -4.52 -2.93
C SER A 73 0.14 -4.00 -3.46
N ALA A 74 0.69 -4.66 -4.48
CA ALA A 74 1.95 -4.24 -5.09
C ALA A 74 1.81 -2.83 -5.68
N GLN A 75 0.69 -2.54 -6.31
CA GLN A 75 0.46 -1.22 -6.88
C GLN A 75 0.32 -0.17 -5.77
N ALA A 76 -0.31 -0.52 -4.65
CA ALA A 76 -0.43 0.40 -3.53
C ALA A 76 0.94 0.74 -2.96
N TYR A 77 1.82 -0.25 -2.82
CA TYR A 77 3.19 -0.01 -2.35
C TYR A 77 3.95 0.87 -3.36
N ALA A 78 3.82 0.58 -4.65
CA ALA A 78 4.51 1.35 -5.67
C ALA A 78 4.07 2.80 -5.67
N SER A 79 2.76 3.04 -5.53
CA SER A 79 2.21 4.40 -5.49
C SER A 79 2.68 5.13 -4.24
N MET A 80 2.69 4.46 -3.09
CA MET A 80 3.14 5.07 -1.85
C MET A 80 4.61 5.44 -1.93
N LYS A 81 5.45 4.55 -2.45
CA LYS A 81 6.88 4.84 -2.58
C LYS A 81 7.12 6.01 -3.52
N LYS A 82 6.37 6.09 -4.61
CA LYS A 82 6.51 7.17 -5.55
C LYS A 82 6.17 8.50 -4.90
N ILE A 83 5.10 8.55 -4.11
CA ILE A 83 4.71 9.76 -3.44
C ILE A 83 5.75 10.15 -2.39
N LEU A 84 6.24 9.18 -1.63
CA LEU A 84 7.22 9.47 -0.59
C LEU A 84 8.50 10.03 -1.18
N HIS A 85 8.98 9.45 -2.27
CA HIS A 85 10.21 9.96 -2.88
C HIS A 85 9.99 11.33 -3.52
N ALA A 86 8.84 11.56 -4.12
CA ALA A 86 8.56 12.84 -4.76
C ALA A 86 8.40 13.97 -3.75
N THR A 87 7.97 13.65 -2.53
CA THR A 87 7.68 14.68 -1.53
C THR A 87 8.61 14.64 -0.32
N ASN A 88 9.74 13.91 -0.42
CA ASN A 88 10.67 13.74 0.69
C ASN A 88 11.60 14.95 0.82
N ILE A 89 11.05 16.05 1.32
CA ILE A 89 11.79 17.28 1.45
C ILE A 89 12.67 17.20 2.68
N ASN A 90 13.97 17.40 2.51
CA ASN A 90 14.95 17.37 3.59
C ASN A 90 14.92 16.06 4.39
N GLY A 91 14.58 14.98 3.74
CA GLY A 91 14.59 13.66 4.38
C GLY A 91 13.49 13.44 5.39
N CYS A 92 12.40 14.21 5.33
CA CYS A 92 11.34 14.12 6.33
C CYS A 92 10.64 12.75 6.34
N TYR A 93 10.72 12.00 5.25
CA TYR A 93 10.10 10.68 5.18
C TYR A 93 11.11 9.53 5.22
N ASP A 94 12.38 9.82 5.49
CA ASP A 94 13.41 8.78 5.46
C ASP A 94 13.08 7.59 6.36
N ALA A 95 12.64 7.85 7.58
CA ALA A 95 12.33 6.77 8.52
C ALA A 95 11.15 5.94 8.02
N LEU A 96 10.15 6.58 7.45
CA LEU A 96 8.97 5.90 6.94
C LEU A 96 9.31 5.08 5.71
N ILE A 97 10.10 5.62 4.81
CA ILE A 97 10.56 4.92 3.61
C ILE A 97 11.31 3.65 4.01
N HIS A 98 12.20 3.78 4.99
CA HIS A 98 12.96 2.64 5.46
C HIS A 98 12.04 1.58 6.07
N CYS A 99 11.04 1.98 6.80
CA CYS A 99 10.08 1.08 7.40
C CYS A 99 9.31 0.31 6.31
N ILE A 100 8.86 0.99 5.28
CA ILE A 100 8.09 0.37 4.20
C ILE A 100 8.96 -0.60 3.40
N TYR A 101 10.17 -0.20 3.06
CA TYR A 101 11.07 -1.09 2.34
C TYR A 101 11.40 -2.33 3.18
N GLY A 102 11.60 -2.14 4.47
CA GLY A 102 11.90 -3.27 5.35
C GLY A 102 10.77 -4.27 5.36
N GLU A 103 9.54 -3.80 5.40
CA GLU A 103 8.39 -4.68 5.41
C GLU A 103 8.27 -5.44 4.08
N GLN A 104 8.46 -4.77 2.95
CA GLN A 104 8.40 -5.43 1.66
C GLN A 104 9.51 -6.47 1.53
N MET A 105 10.70 -6.17 1.99
CA MET A 105 11.80 -7.10 1.90
C MET A 105 11.51 -8.32 2.76
N SER A 106 10.95 -8.15 3.93
CA SER A 106 10.60 -9.25 4.80
C SER A 106 9.56 -10.15 4.13
N SER A 107 8.58 -9.57 3.47
CA SER A 107 7.57 -10.35 2.77
C SER A 107 8.19 -11.14 1.64
N ASN A 108 9.07 -10.51 0.88
CA ASN A 108 9.72 -11.19 -0.23
C ASN A 108 10.59 -12.33 0.27
N LEU A 109 11.31 -12.13 1.35
CA LEU A 109 12.15 -13.17 1.88
C LEU A 109 11.29 -14.32 2.38
N GLY A 110 10.16 -14.04 2.95
CA GLY A 110 9.27 -15.08 3.40
C GLY A 110 8.78 -15.96 2.27
N GLN A 111 8.61 -15.38 1.09
CA GLN A 111 8.13 -16.13 -0.05
C GLN A 111 9.22 -16.95 -0.69
N VAL A 112 10.44 -16.48 -0.64
CA VAL A 112 11.49 -17.19 -1.33
C VAL A 112 12.53 -17.67 -0.40
N THR A 113 12.16 -18.03 0.76
CA THR A 113 13.05 -18.42 1.72
C THR A 113 14.12 -19.24 1.28
N GLU A 114 13.82 -20.12 0.54
CA GLU A 114 14.75 -21.00 0.17
C GLU A 114 15.70 -20.49 -0.69
N LYS A 115 15.41 -19.60 -1.45
CA LYS A 115 16.31 -19.20 -2.43
C LYS A 115 17.25 -18.35 -1.93
N GLU A 116 17.24 -18.03 -0.95
CA GLU A 116 18.06 -17.21 -0.50
C GLU A 116 18.90 -16.44 -1.10
N ASN A 117 19.39 -16.59 -1.73
CA ASN A 117 20.31 -15.91 -2.39
C ASN A 117 19.73 -14.81 -2.75
N LYS A 118 18.75 -14.76 -2.68
CA LYS A 118 18.12 -13.85 -3.11
C LYS A 118 18.37 -12.65 -2.52
N GLN A 119 18.99 -12.53 -1.63
CA GLN A 119 19.25 -11.34 -1.13
C GLN A 119 19.81 -10.46 -2.05
N MET A 120 20.40 -10.84 -2.96
CA MET A 120 20.99 -10.03 -3.93
C MET A 120 19.97 -9.26 -4.63
N SER A 121 18.89 -9.85 -4.98
CA SER A 121 17.84 -9.15 -5.67
C SER A 121 17.38 -7.98 -4.88
N ILE A 122 17.38 -8.10 -3.59
CA ILE A 122 16.93 -7.02 -2.76
C ILE A 122 17.83 -5.83 -2.91
N PHE A 123 19.10 -6.05 -2.98
CA PHE A 123 20.00 -4.94 -3.15
C PHE A 123 19.80 -4.28 -4.50
N ASP A 124 19.52 -5.05 -5.49
CA ASP A 124 19.33 -4.50 -6.81
C ASP A 124 18.12 -3.59 -6.83
N LEU A 125 17.14 -3.84 -6.00
CA LEU A 125 15.97 -3.01 -5.97
C LEU A 125 16.23 -1.69 -5.29
N LEU A 126 17.22 -1.62 -4.48
CA LEU A 126 17.54 -0.40 -3.79
C LEU A 126 18.43 0.49 -4.63
#